data_dfa091860e123d019212e726f8f6afa0
#
_entry.id   dfa091860e123d019212e726f8f6afa0
#
_cell.length_a   1.000
_cell.length_b   1.000
_cell.length_c   1.000
_cell.angle_alpha   90.00
_cell.angle_beta   90.00
_cell.angle_gamma   90.00
#
_symmetry.space_group_name_H-M   'P 1'
#
loop_
_entity.id
_entity.type
_entity.pdbx_description
1 polymer ?
#
loop_
_entity_poly.entity_id
_entity_poly.type
_entity_poly.pdbx_seq_one_letter_code
_entity_poly.pdbx_strand_id
1 'polypeptide(L)'
;MSVTKYLRMSALFTLVLLSPCLSAAEWHEYQSENFTVYSDVSEQRVNTLMRDLERFRRTALSFTGLEEIPENTKLRVFHFRNSTEFQKFSGDQKIAGFYRETWHGPVIFSRDGDHGITGSGLIFHEYVHHLMREHSAMTYPRWYAEGFAELLASAELRKNTVLVGGLPEWRLSAWAKDAPLTIEQLLSPPSLTSANGRDNSRYWNNYYASAWLLTHYLQLGHNAGHPDYRTATENYLRAAAAGDEPVTSFTEYFDKPIADIQREMLSYMRDDIHRYSLDIPEYSYSIPRRALNKNERLFLLANQALDLQKSLLAMNYLQQSEEQDLGWPENFTTMAIIEAEKGNFKFGEKMLQDVGEYGLVSHLTAANLARYYLLRLQALSQTRKWDEDDYAQAEKYGKLAVQAGPNYLPGYRTLWVVYQLKGESESALQIMLSAHHQQPNHLNLNAAIGFYLAHLGEAAQAREYLERVVAWSHSQDLRARAQKLLERGH
;
A
#
# COMPACT_ATOMS: atom_id res chain seq x y z
N MET A 1 90.95 -18.42 21.13
CA MET A 1 90.27 -18.28 19.82
C MET A 1 88.78 -18.37 20.09
N SER A 2 88.14 -17.20 20.03
CA SER A 2 86.73 -17.00 20.39
C SER A 2 85.82 -17.15 19.14
N VAL A 3 84.75 -17.89 19.28
CA VAL A 3 83.69 -17.94 18.24
C VAL A 3 82.41 -17.44 18.87
N THR A 4 82.05 -16.24 18.48
CA THR A 4 80.86 -15.55 18.89
C THR A 4 79.64 -16.09 18.13
N LYS A 5 78.62 -16.67 18.84
CA LYS A 5 77.34 -17.07 18.28
C LYS A 5 76.41 -15.89 18.18
N TYR A 6 75.95 -15.57 16.98
CA TYR A 6 74.84 -14.64 16.73
C TYR A 6 73.51 -15.36 16.94
N LEU A 7 72.77 -14.93 17.98
CA LEU A 7 71.33 -15.27 18.10
C LEU A 7 70.55 -14.24 17.25
N ARG A 8 69.92 -14.73 16.20
CA ARG A 8 68.85 -13.98 15.50
C ARG A 8 67.53 -14.24 16.19
N MET A 9 67.00 -13.28 16.90
CA MET A 9 65.63 -13.25 17.38
C MET A 9 64.71 -12.82 16.22
N SER A 10 63.93 -13.77 15.67
CA SER A 10 62.87 -13.51 14.73
C SER A 10 61.61 -13.11 15.53
N ALA A 11 61.27 -11.82 15.55
CA ALA A 11 60.02 -11.33 16.05
C ALA A 11 58.89 -11.69 15.04
N LEU A 12 58.08 -12.68 15.37
CA LEU A 12 56.85 -13.01 14.63
C LEU A 12 55.81 -11.92 14.98
N PHE A 13 55.62 -10.94 14.09
CA PHE A 13 54.49 -10.04 14.16
C PHE A 13 53.24 -10.77 13.71
N THR A 14 52.46 -11.22 14.64
CA THR A 14 51.10 -11.73 14.36
C THR A 14 50.19 -10.58 14.03
N LEU A 15 50.01 -10.33 12.74
CA LEU A 15 49.02 -9.38 12.23
C LEU A 15 47.65 -9.96 12.49
N VAL A 16 47.02 -9.56 13.59
CA VAL A 16 45.58 -9.84 13.83
C VAL A 16 44.82 -8.98 12.83
N LEU A 17 44.44 -9.57 11.71
CA LEU A 17 43.45 -9.04 10.80
C LEU A 17 42.11 -8.97 11.55
N LEU A 18 41.82 -7.87 12.18
CA LEU A 18 40.48 -7.48 12.56
C LEU A 18 39.67 -7.35 11.26
N SER A 19 39.13 -8.47 10.78
CA SER A 19 38.05 -8.44 9.81
C SER A 19 36.95 -7.60 10.44
N PRO A 20 36.53 -6.46 9.84
CA PRO A 20 35.33 -5.81 10.31
C PRO A 20 34.21 -6.85 10.13
N CYS A 21 33.66 -7.36 11.23
CA CYS A 21 32.35 -7.97 11.19
C CYS A 21 31.45 -6.96 10.51
N LEU A 22 31.11 -7.20 9.25
CA LEU A 22 29.98 -6.52 8.63
C LEU A 22 28.77 -6.90 9.50
N SER A 23 28.53 -6.10 10.54
CA SER A 23 27.31 -6.17 11.31
C SER A 23 26.17 -6.04 10.28
N ALA A 24 25.37 -7.07 10.15
CA ALA A 24 24.16 -6.98 9.36
C ALA A 24 23.43 -5.74 9.84
N ALA A 25 23.05 -4.86 8.90
CA ALA A 25 22.41 -3.60 9.26
C ALA A 25 21.22 -3.87 10.18
N GLU A 26 21.24 -3.23 11.33
CA GLU A 26 20.22 -3.42 12.36
C GLU A 26 18.92 -2.76 11.89
N TRP A 27 17.85 -3.53 11.89
CA TRP A 27 16.51 -3.03 11.56
C TRP A 27 15.87 -2.42 12.79
N HIS A 28 15.20 -1.29 12.57
CA HIS A 28 14.45 -0.61 13.61
C HIS A 28 13.02 -0.35 13.14
N GLU A 29 12.11 -0.36 14.10
CA GLU A 29 10.77 0.16 14.00
C GLU A 29 10.76 1.59 14.53
N TYR A 30 10.24 2.50 13.71
CA TYR A 30 10.02 3.90 14.05
C TYR A 30 8.53 4.17 14.03
N GLN A 31 8.02 4.90 15.00
CA GLN A 31 6.60 5.22 15.10
C GLN A 31 6.39 6.73 15.21
N SER A 32 5.42 7.23 14.47
CA SER A 32 4.83 8.55 14.66
C SER A 32 3.33 8.42 14.88
N GLU A 33 2.59 9.50 14.81
CA GLU A 33 1.15 9.49 15.00
C GLU A 33 0.45 8.66 13.91
N ASN A 34 0.83 8.85 12.65
CA ASN A 34 0.14 8.26 11.50
C ASN A 34 0.95 7.20 10.75
N PHE A 35 2.25 7.03 11.06
CA PHE A 35 3.15 6.14 10.33
C PHE A 35 3.88 5.17 11.22
N THR A 36 4.16 3.97 10.68
CA THR A 36 5.13 3.03 11.21
C THR A 36 6.15 2.72 10.12
N VAL A 37 7.43 3.02 10.36
CA VAL A 37 8.51 2.76 9.40
C VAL A 37 9.41 1.65 9.93
N TYR A 38 9.60 0.61 9.13
CA TYR A 38 10.56 -0.48 9.35
C TYR A 38 11.75 -0.25 8.42
N SER A 39 12.96 -0.13 8.98
CA SER A 39 14.11 0.24 8.17
C SER A 39 15.45 -0.21 8.73
N ASP A 40 16.41 -0.47 7.83
CA ASP A 40 17.83 -0.66 8.11
C ASP A 40 18.69 0.55 7.66
N VAL A 41 18.04 1.64 7.28
CA VAL A 41 18.68 2.92 6.93
C VAL A 41 19.11 3.65 8.21
N SER A 42 20.04 4.60 8.10
CA SER A 42 20.51 5.37 9.25
C SER A 42 19.35 6.14 9.93
N GLU A 43 19.40 6.21 11.26
CA GLU A 43 18.38 6.89 12.07
C GLU A 43 18.09 8.32 11.59
N GLN A 44 19.13 9.08 11.26
CA GLN A 44 18.97 10.46 10.79
C GLN A 44 18.11 10.54 9.53
N ARG A 45 18.32 9.64 8.57
CA ARG A 45 17.57 9.63 7.29
C ARG A 45 16.14 9.17 7.49
N VAL A 46 15.92 8.15 8.34
CA VAL A 46 14.56 7.69 8.66
C VAL A 46 13.79 8.76 9.43
N ASN A 47 14.42 9.45 10.39
CA ASN A 47 13.79 10.55 11.11
C ASN A 47 13.42 11.71 10.16
N THR A 48 14.25 12.00 9.15
CA THR A 48 13.91 12.99 8.13
C THR A 48 12.69 12.53 7.33
N LEU A 49 12.70 11.29 6.82
CA LEU A 49 11.56 10.72 6.09
C LEU A 49 10.25 10.78 6.92
N MET A 50 10.29 10.39 8.18
CA MET A 50 9.13 10.39 9.07
C MET A 50 8.57 11.81 9.30
N ARG A 51 9.46 12.78 9.53
CA ARG A 51 9.05 14.20 9.68
C ARG A 51 8.45 14.74 8.39
N ASP A 52 9.03 14.39 7.25
CA ASP A 52 8.52 14.79 5.94
C ASP A 52 7.16 14.17 5.66
N LEU A 53 6.93 12.89 6.03
CA LEU A 53 5.64 12.21 5.90
C LEU A 53 4.54 12.87 6.75
N GLU A 54 4.81 13.13 8.03
CA GLU A 54 3.85 13.81 8.91
C GLU A 54 3.56 15.23 8.46
N ARG A 55 4.59 15.92 8.00
CA ARG A 55 4.43 17.28 7.46
C ARG A 55 3.68 17.29 6.15
N PHE A 56 3.94 16.33 5.28
CA PHE A 56 3.23 16.14 4.04
C PHE A 56 1.75 15.84 4.28
N ARG A 57 1.43 14.98 5.26
CA ARG A 57 0.05 14.72 5.69
C ARG A 57 -0.67 16.01 6.07
N ARG A 58 -0.09 16.81 6.97
CA ARG A 58 -0.67 18.11 7.34
C ARG A 58 -0.82 19.05 6.16
N THR A 59 0.13 19.04 5.21
CA THR A 59 0.04 19.82 3.98
C THR A 59 -1.16 19.40 3.15
N ALA A 60 -1.35 18.11 2.94
CA ALA A 60 -2.46 17.58 2.15
C ALA A 60 -3.82 17.90 2.80
N LEU A 61 -3.96 17.71 4.11
CA LEU A 61 -5.18 18.05 4.85
C LEU A 61 -5.47 19.57 4.80
N SER A 62 -4.46 20.40 5.04
CA SER A 62 -4.60 21.86 4.98
C SER A 62 -4.94 22.35 3.57
N PHE A 63 -4.36 21.75 2.53
CA PHE A 63 -4.65 22.13 1.14
C PHE A 63 -6.07 21.75 0.73
N THR A 64 -6.60 20.64 1.24
CA THR A 64 -7.94 20.14 0.94
C THR A 64 -9.02 20.72 1.87
N GLY A 65 -8.64 21.34 2.98
CA GLY A 65 -9.57 21.77 4.02
C GLY A 65 -10.21 20.61 4.80
N LEU A 66 -9.65 19.40 4.70
CA LEU A 66 -10.12 18.24 5.45
C LEU A 66 -9.70 18.35 6.91
N GLU A 67 -10.59 17.90 7.81
CA GLU A 67 -10.27 17.80 9.23
C GLU A 67 -9.21 16.73 9.50
N GLU A 68 -8.36 16.97 10.49
CA GLU A 68 -7.39 16.01 10.95
C GLU A 68 -8.10 14.96 11.81
N ILE A 69 -8.31 13.77 11.24
CA ILE A 69 -8.86 12.61 11.93
C ILE A 69 -7.72 11.60 12.10
N PRO A 70 -7.51 11.06 13.33
CA PRO A 70 -6.53 9.99 13.51
C PRO A 70 -6.86 8.79 12.61
N GLU A 71 -5.85 8.28 11.93
CA GLU A 71 -6.04 7.11 11.08
C GLU A 71 -6.31 5.86 11.94
N ASN A 72 -7.33 5.08 11.55
CA ASN A 72 -7.67 3.82 12.23
C ASN A 72 -6.52 2.80 12.15
N THR A 73 -5.71 2.89 11.09
CA THR A 73 -4.57 2.02 10.87
C THR A 73 -3.40 2.85 10.33
N LYS A 74 -2.30 2.90 11.11
CA LYS A 74 -1.09 3.60 10.66
C LYS A 74 -0.57 3.00 9.36
N LEU A 75 -0.21 3.88 8.42
CA LEU A 75 0.44 3.45 7.20
C LEU A 75 1.83 2.88 7.50
N ARG A 76 2.08 1.67 7.04
CA ARG A 76 3.37 0.99 7.21
C ARG A 76 4.29 1.27 6.02
N VAL A 77 5.55 1.59 6.30
CA VAL A 77 6.57 1.81 5.28
C VAL A 77 7.75 0.88 5.55
N PHE A 78 8.09 0.03 4.58
CA PHE A 78 9.32 -0.75 4.58
C PHE A 78 10.35 -0.01 3.73
N HIS A 79 11.32 0.60 4.41
CA HIS A 79 12.35 1.43 3.78
C HIS A 79 13.72 0.76 3.84
N PHE A 80 14.21 0.31 2.68
CA PHE A 80 15.39 -0.52 2.55
C PHE A 80 16.62 0.30 2.21
N ARG A 81 17.73 0.07 2.94
CA ARG A 81 19.05 0.58 2.54
C ARG A 81 19.54 -0.09 1.26
N ASN A 82 19.30 -1.38 1.15
CA ASN A 82 19.87 -2.20 0.08
C ASN A 82 18.87 -2.41 -1.05
N SER A 83 19.22 -1.90 -2.25
CA SER A 83 18.39 -2.08 -3.44
C SER A 83 18.19 -3.55 -3.83
N THR A 84 19.15 -4.43 -3.57
CA THR A 84 19.03 -5.87 -3.85
C THR A 84 17.96 -6.51 -2.93
N GLU A 85 17.91 -6.11 -1.66
CA GLU A 85 16.87 -6.58 -0.74
C GLU A 85 15.49 -6.06 -1.16
N PHE A 86 15.38 -4.79 -1.47
CA PHE A 86 14.15 -4.20 -2.01
C PHE A 86 13.66 -4.91 -3.28
N GLN A 87 14.57 -5.27 -4.20
CA GLN A 87 14.22 -5.95 -5.46
C GLN A 87 13.58 -7.33 -5.25
N LYS A 88 13.85 -8.03 -4.15
CA LYS A 88 13.16 -9.28 -3.81
C LYS A 88 11.65 -9.07 -3.67
N PHE A 89 11.25 -7.88 -3.20
CA PHE A 89 9.84 -7.48 -3.05
C PHE A 89 9.27 -6.87 -4.31
N SER A 90 9.96 -5.94 -4.96
CA SER A 90 9.47 -5.26 -6.15
C SER A 90 9.44 -6.13 -7.40
N GLY A 91 10.43 -7.00 -7.56
CA GLY A 91 10.64 -7.77 -8.79
C GLY A 91 11.18 -6.94 -9.97
N ASP A 92 11.30 -5.61 -9.82
CA ASP A 92 11.81 -4.71 -10.84
C ASP A 92 12.92 -3.81 -10.26
N GLN A 93 14.03 -3.69 -10.99
CA GLN A 93 15.18 -2.87 -10.61
C GLN A 93 14.96 -1.36 -10.84
N LYS A 94 14.02 -1.03 -11.72
CA LYS A 94 13.80 0.35 -12.17
C LYS A 94 12.93 1.17 -11.23
N ILE A 95 12.11 0.51 -10.41
CA ILE A 95 11.23 1.21 -9.48
C ILE A 95 11.95 1.55 -8.17
N ALA A 96 11.65 2.71 -7.62
CA ALA A 96 12.20 3.18 -6.34
C ALA A 96 11.31 2.85 -5.14
N GLY A 97 10.04 2.52 -5.39
CA GLY A 97 9.06 2.13 -4.40
C GLY A 97 7.74 1.73 -5.03
N PHE A 98 6.82 1.23 -4.23
CA PHE A 98 5.45 0.89 -4.64
C PHE A 98 4.54 0.77 -3.43
N TYR A 99 3.26 0.98 -3.63
CA TYR A 99 2.19 0.80 -2.65
C TYR A 99 1.45 -0.52 -2.86
N ARG A 100 0.98 -1.12 -1.79
CA ARG A 100 0.06 -2.27 -1.80
C ARG A 100 -0.98 -2.16 -0.71
N GLU A 101 -2.21 -2.46 -1.08
CA GLU A 101 -3.27 -2.75 -0.12
C GLU A 101 -3.23 -4.23 0.20
N THR A 102 -2.97 -4.58 1.44
CA THR A 102 -2.89 -5.97 1.90
C THR A 102 -3.95 -6.25 2.96
N TRP A 103 -4.20 -7.52 3.28
CA TRP A 103 -5.10 -7.87 4.38
C TRP A 103 -4.57 -7.44 5.76
N HIS A 104 -3.30 -7.10 5.84
CA HIS A 104 -2.66 -6.53 7.03
C HIS A 104 -2.72 -5.00 7.05
N GLY A 105 -3.42 -4.37 6.12
CA GLY A 105 -3.53 -2.94 5.91
C GLY A 105 -2.58 -2.41 4.83
N PRO A 106 -2.61 -1.10 4.61
CA PRO A 106 -1.82 -0.45 3.58
C PRO A 106 -0.32 -0.50 3.90
N VAL A 107 0.49 -0.69 2.86
CA VAL A 107 1.95 -0.75 2.99
C VAL A 107 2.64 -0.11 1.79
N ILE A 108 3.69 0.65 2.07
CA ILE A 108 4.61 1.19 1.08
C ILE A 108 5.96 0.48 1.22
N PHE A 109 6.53 0.08 0.10
CA PHE A 109 7.91 -0.37 -0.01
C PHE A 109 8.72 0.69 -0.73
N SER A 110 9.86 1.08 -0.17
CA SER A 110 10.76 2.05 -0.78
C SER A 110 12.21 1.68 -0.51
N ARG A 111 13.11 2.15 -1.36
CA ARG A 111 14.55 2.00 -1.15
C ARG A 111 15.20 3.35 -0.88
N ASP A 112 16.23 3.31 -0.05
CA ASP A 112 17.13 4.42 0.14
C ASP A 112 18.06 4.57 -1.09
N GLY A 113 18.45 5.77 -1.42
CA GLY A 113 19.32 6.06 -2.55
C GLY A 113 18.69 7.07 -3.49
N ASP A 114 19.54 7.84 -4.12
CA ASP A 114 19.27 8.97 -4.97
C ASP A 114 18.53 10.14 -4.27
N HIS A 115 19.35 11.14 -3.94
CA HIS A 115 18.93 12.45 -3.49
C HIS A 115 18.19 13.17 -4.62
N GLY A 116 16.98 12.71 -4.88
CA GLY A 116 16.07 13.26 -5.85
C GLY A 116 14.68 12.82 -5.54
N ILE A 117 13.75 13.65 -5.86
CA ILE A 117 12.30 13.56 -5.78
C ILE A 117 11.71 12.14 -6.01
N THR A 118 12.48 11.22 -6.59
CA THR A 118 12.02 9.90 -6.99
C THR A 118 11.64 8.97 -5.83
N GLY A 119 12.30 9.02 -4.69
CA GLY A 119 11.97 8.13 -3.55
C GLY A 119 10.81 8.67 -2.70
N SER A 120 10.93 9.90 -2.17
CA SER A 120 9.89 10.52 -1.34
C SER A 120 8.68 10.96 -2.14
N GLY A 121 8.85 11.46 -3.37
CA GLY A 121 7.74 11.86 -4.23
C GLY A 121 6.80 10.71 -4.56
N LEU A 122 7.32 9.50 -4.78
CA LEU A 122 6.49 8.32 -4.97
C LEU A 122 5.72 7.95 -3.69
N ILE A 123 6.37 8.00 -2.53
CA ILE A 123 5.70 7.74 -1.24
C ILE A 123 4.58 8.76 -1.02
N PHE A 124 4.82 10.04 -1.32
CA PHE A 124 3.83 11.10 -1.21
C PHE A 124 2.66 10.89 -2.18
N HIS A 125 2.94 10.51 -3.43
CA HIS A 125 1.91 10.18 -4.41
C HIS A 125 0.97 9.07 -3.91
N GLU A 126 1.54 7.95 -3.49
CA GLU A 126 0.77 6.82 -2.98
C GLU A 126 0.02 7.17 -1.68
N TYR A 127 0.63 8.02 -0.85
CA TYR A 127 -0.01 8.49 0.37
C TYR A 127 -1.21 9.40 0.10
N VAL A 128 -1.20 10.21 -0.95
CA VAL A 128 -2.38 11.00 -1.36
C VAL A 128 -3.56 10.09 -1.69
N HIS A 129 -3.34 9.00 -2.44
CA HIS A 129 -4.40 8.04 -2.71
C HIS A 129 -4.95 7.40 -1.42
N HIS A 130 -4.08 7.11 -0.45
CA HIS A 130 -4.50 6.64 0.87
C HIS A 130 -5.37 7.70 1.57
N LEU A 131 -4.92 8.96 1.66
CA LEU A 131 -5.68 10.04 2.26
C LEU A 131 -7.04 10.28 1.59
N MET A 132 -7.08 10.28 0.26
CA MET A 132 -8.34 10.45 -0.47
C MET A 132 -9.37 9.38 -0.11
N ARG A 133 -8.93 8.16 0.19
CA ARG A 133 -9.81 7.07 0.65
C ARG A 133 -10.23 7.21 2.10
N GLU A 134 -9.29 7.57 2.99
CA GLU A 134 -9.58 7.68 4.42
C GLU A 134 -10.50 8.86 4.75
N HIS A 135 -10.39 9.96 4.02
CA HIS A 135 -11.12 11.20 4.29
C HIS A 135 -12.33 11.46 3.37
N SER A 136 -12.58 10.60 2.37
CA SER A 136 -13.70 10.80 1.45
C SER A 136 -14.40 9.49 1.12
N ALA A 137 -15.71 9.46 1.33
CA ALA A 137 -16.57 8.40 0.81
C ALA A 137 -16.78 8.51 -0.71
N MET A 138 -16.35 9.61 -1.33
CA MET A 138 -16.56 9.89 -2.74
C MET A 138 -15.57 9.12 -3.62
N THR A 139 -16.07 8.59 -4.72
CA THR A 139 -15.27 7.94 -5.74
C THR A 139 -14.82 8.98 -6.77
N TYR A 140 -13.53 9.23 -6.85
CA TYR A 140 -12.99 10.23 -7.77
C TYR A 140 -12.71 9.64 -9.15
N PRO A 141 -13.00 10.39 -10.26
CA PRO A 141 -12.53 10.01 -11.58
C PRO A 141 -11.01 9.83 -11.59
N ARG A 142 -10.54 8.86 -12.39
CA ARG A 142 -9.11 8.52 -12.41
C ARG A 142 -8.21 9.71 -12.70
N TRP A 143 -8.56 10.54 -13.67
CA TRP A 143 -7.74 11.70 -14.02
C TRP A 143 -7.54 12.65 -12.84
N TYR A 144 -8.59 12.83 -12.02
CA TYR A 144 -8.50 13.70 -10.85
C TYR A 144 -7.69 13.04 -9.74
N ALA A 145 -7.95 11.77 -9.43
CA ALA A 145 -7.21 11.05 -8.40
C ALA A 145 -5.69 11.03 -8.68
N GLU A 146 -5.30 10.73 -9.92
CA GLU A 146 -3.90 10.73 -10.32
C GLU A 146 -3.31 12.15 -10.42
N GLY A 147 -4.06 13.07 -11.02
CA GLY A 147 -3.61 14.46 -11.16
C GLY A 147 -3.44 15.16 -9.81
N PHE A 148 -4.32 14.87 -8.86
CA PHE A 148 -4.25 15.41 -7.50
C PHE A 148 -3.09 14.78 -6.71
N ALA A 149 -2.85 13.48 -6.88
CA ALA A 149 -1.70 12.81 -6.30
C ALA A 149 -0.37 13.38 -6.83
N GLU A 150 -0.26 13.60 -8.15
CA GLU A 150 0.91 14.25 -8.76
C GLU A 150 1.07 15.72 -8.30
N LEU A 151 -0.04 16.45 -8.15
CA LEU A 151 -0.03 17.84 -7.68
C LEU A 151 0.58 17.96 -6.28
N LEU A 152 0.11 17.14 -5.34
CA LEU A 152 0.61 17.16 -3.97
C LEU A 152 1.98 16.51 -3.85
N ALA A 153 2.27 15.42 -4.56
CA ALA A 153 3.57 14.75 -4.53
C ALA A 153 4.73 15.64 -4.99
N SER A 154 4.43 16.67 -5.80
CA SER A 154 5.38 17.69 -6.22
C SER A 154 5.62 18.80 -5.17
N ALA A 155 5.05 18.68 -3.98
CA ALA A 155 5.20 19.67 -2.91
C ALA A 155 6.66 19.77 -2.44
N GLU A 156 7.14 21.02 -2.34
CA GLU A 156 8.47 21.35 -1.85
C GLU A 156 8.41 21.73 -0.36
N LEU A 157 8.96 20.87 0.49
CA LEU A 157 9.01 21.10 1.94
C LEU A 157 10.16 22.05 2.28
N ARG A 158 9.85 23.30 2.66
CA ARG A 158 10.80 24.32 3.11
C ARG A 158 10.70 24.46 4.63
N LYS A 159 11.65 25.13 5.28
CA LYS A 159 11.74 25.21 6.75
C LYS A 159 10.40 25.46 7.46
N ASN A 160 9.65 26.49 7.12
CA ASN A 160 8.39 26.87 7.78
C ASN A 160 7.18 26.81 6.83
N THR A 161 7.41 26.60 5.55
CA THR A 161 6.39 26.65 4.51
C THR A 161 6.49 25.46 3.60
N VAL A 162 5.39 25.11 2.96
CA VAL A 162 5.36 24.11 1.90
C VAL A 162 4.81 24.77 0.64
N LEU A 163 5.52 24.61 -0.47
CA LEU A 163 5.04 25.05 -1.76
C LEU A 163 4.37 23.88 -2.48
N VAL A 164 3.08 24.00 -2.74
CA VAL A 164 2.29 23.05 -3.53
C VAL A 164 2.16 23.54 -4.96
N GLY A 165 2.09 22.64 -5.93
CA GLY A 165 1.97 22.99 -7.35
C GLY A 165 3.33 23.14 -8.04
N GLY A 166 4.37 22.46 -7.57
CA GLY A 166 5.61 22.31 -8.31
C GLY A 166 5.44 21.48 -9.57
N LEU A 167 6.38 21.64 -10.52
CA LEU A 167 6.44 20.78 -11.70
C LEU A 167 6.88 19.38 -11.28
N PRO A 168 6.16 18.32 -11.65
CA PRO A 168 6.60 16.94 -11.42
C PRO A 168 7.72 16.60 -12.44
N GLU A 169 8.97 16.90 -12.10
CA GLU A 169 10.12 16.76 -13.00
C GLU A 169 10.21 15.35 -13.63
N TRP A 170 9.81 14.32 -12.87
CA TRP A 170 9.77 12.93 -13.36
C TRP A 170 8.73 12.70 -14.46
N ARG A 171 7.73 13.60 -14.62
CA ARG A 171 6.70 13.53 -15.67
C ARG A 171 7.02 14.41 -16.89
N LEU A 172 7.85 15.44 -16.73
CA LEU A 172 8.15 16.38 -17.82
C LEU A 172 8.74 15.71 -19.07
N SER A 173 9.41 14.59 -18.90
CA SER A 173 9.91 13.79 -20.03
C SER A 173 8.81 13.29 -20.96
N ALA A 174 7.55 13.21 -20.52
CA ALA A 174 6.42 12.83 -21.35
C ALA A 174 6.20 13.86 -22.46
N TRP A 175 6.28 15.16 -22.14
CA TRP A 175 6.02 16.25 -23.08
C TRP A 175 7.22 16.61 -23.96
N ALA A 176 8.38 16.05 -23.69
CA ALA A 176 9.53 16.22 -24.59
C ALA A 176 9.30 15.60 -25.98
N LYS A 177 8.36 14.66 -26.09
CA LYS A 177 8.06 13.90 -27.32
C LYS A 177 6.60 13.95 -27.75
N ASP A 178 5.69 14.27 -26.85
CA ASP A 178 4.25 14.27 -27.05
C ASP A 178 3.63 15.56 -26.56
N ALA A 179 2.55 16.01 -27.19
CA ALA A 179 1.70 17.05 -26.63
C ALA A 179 0.90 16.51 -25.43
N PRO A 180 0.47 17.36 -24.48
CA PRO A 180 -0.50 16.98 -23.46
C PRO A 180 -1.75 16.35 -24.10
N LEU A 181 -2.33 15.37 -23.42
CA LEU A 181 -3.61 14.79 -23.85
C LEU A 181 -4.73 15.83 -23.75
N THR A 182 -5.77 15.66 -24.58
CA THR A 182 -6.95 16.51 -24.49
C THR A 182 -7.76 16.18 -23.25
N ILE A 183 -8.61 17.12 -22.81
CA ILE A 183 -9.49 16.93 -21.65
C ILE A 183 -10.40 15.72 -21.92
N GLU A 184 -10.98 15.59 -23.12
CA GLU A 184 -11.82 14.43 -23.47
C GLU A 184 -11.07 13.10 -23.33
N GLN A 185 -9.77 13.06 -23.71
CA GLN A 185 -8.94 11.87 -23.55
C GLN A 185 -8.66 11.55 -22.08
N LEU A 186 -8.61 12.56 -21.21
CA LEU A 186 -8.48 12.38 -19.75
C LEU A 186 -9.78 11.89 -19.13
N LEU A 187 -10.92 12.44 -19.55
CA LEU A 187 -12.24 12.05 -19.05
C LEU A 187 -12.63 10.62 -19.46
N SER A 188 -12.23 10.21 -20.66
CA SER A 188 -12.58 8.90 -21.24
C SER A 188 -11.32 8.18 -21.76
N PRO A 189 -10.42 7.75 -20.87
CA PRO A 189 -9.19 7.07 -21.27
C PRO A 189 -9.51 5.71 -21.92
N PRO A 190 -8.72 5.26 -22.91
CA PRO A 190 -8.90 3.94 -23.52
C PRO A 190 -8.77 2.84 -22.46
N SER A 191 -9.47 1.73 -22.70
CA SER A 191 -9.34 0.55 -21.85
C SER A 191 -7.87 0.09 -21.79
N LEU A 192 -7.39 -0.20 -20.60
CA LEU A 192 -6.03 -0.67 -20.33
C LEU A 192 -5.69 -2.00 -21.04
N THR A 193 -6.71 -2.74 -21.50
CA THR A 193 -6.56 -4.03 -22.20
C THR A 193 -6.37 -3.90 -23.71
N SER A 194 -6.63 -2.72 -24.29
CA SER A 194 -6.65 -2.52 -25.74
C SER A 194 -5.34 -2.06 -26.37
N ALA A 195 -4.32 -1.75 -25.58
CA ALA A 195 -3.05 -1.25 -26.09
C ALA A 195 -1.94 -2.33 -26.05
N ASN A 196 -1.37 -2.66 -27.20
CA ASN A 196 -0.19 -3.52 -27.34
C ASN A 196 0.94 -3.08 -26.42
N GLY A 197 1.41 -3.97 -25.55
CA GLY A 197 2.21 -3.79 -24.31
C GLY A 197 3.49 -2.93 -24.36
N ARG A 198 3.91 -2.32 -25.49
CA ARG A 198 5.07 -1.41 -25.56
C ARG A 198 4.72 0.08 -25.60
N ASP A 199 3.58 0.44 -26.16
CA ASP A 199 3.12 1.84 -26.23
C ASP A 199 2.39 2.31 -24.94
N ASN A 200 2.07 1.37 -24.09
CA ASN A 200 1.23 1.63 -22.92
C ASN A 200 1.93 2.51 -21.87
N SER A 201 3.23 2.29 -21.59
CA SER A 201 3.95 3.07 -20.59
C SER A 201 4.12 4.55 -20.99
N ARG A 202 4.31 4.83 -22.29
CA ARG A 202 4.42 6.19 -22.82
C ARG A 202 3.09 6.93 -22.72
N TYR A 203 1.99 6.28 -23.12
CA TYR A 203 0.64 6.85 -22.99
C TYR A 203 0.32 7.18 -21.53
N TRP A 204 0.54 6.24 -20.61
CA TRP A 204 0.22 6.45 -19.21
C TRP A 204 1.12 7.51 -18.56
N ASN A 205 2.38 7.61 -18.93
CA ASN A 205 3.22 8.71 -18.45
C ASN A 205 2.69 10.07 -18.91
N ASN A 206 2.23 10.18 -20.17
CA ASN A 206 1.57 11.39 -20.66
C ASN A 206 0.21 11.62 -20.01
N TYR A 207 -0.55 10.55 -19.74
CA TYR A 207 -1.82 10.66 -19.00
C TYR A 207 -1.64 11.28 -17.62
N TYR A 208 -0.70 10.79 -16.83
CA TYR A 208 -0.40 11.33 -15.50
C TYR A 208 0.08 12.79 -15.56
N ALA A 209 0.98 13.10 -16.49
CA ALA A 209 1.43 14.47 -16.71
C ALA A 209 0.27 15.41 -17.10
N SER A 210 -0.60 14.98 -17.99
CA SER A 210 -1.73 15.76 -18.46
C SER A 210 -2.84 15.87 -17.39
N ALA A 211 -3.05 14.82 -16.61
CA ALA A 211 -3.95 14.84 -15.46
C ALA A 211 -3.46 15.81 -14.37
N TRP A 212 -2.15 15.83 -14.10
CA TRP A 212 -1.54 16.85 -13.25
C TRP A 212 -1.80 18.26 -13.78
N LEU A 213 -1.56 18.51 -15.08
CA LEU A 213 -1.76 19.84 -15.67
C LEU A 213 -3.21 20.31 -15.55
N LEU A 214 -4.17 19.45 -15.87
CA LEU A 214 -5.59 19.77 -15.74
C LEU A 214 -5.95 20.06 -14.27
N THR A 215 -5.55 19.19 -13.35
CA THR A 215 -5.84 19.38 -11.92
C THR A 215 -5.17 20.64 -11.39
N HIS A 216 -3.93 20.90 -11.78
CA HIS A 216 -3.20 22.10 -11.40
C HIS A 216 -3.92 23.37 -11.90
N TYR A 217 -4.33 23.40 -13.17
CA TYR A 217 -5.07 24.50 -13.77
C TYR A 217 -6.38 24.76 -13.04
N LEU A 218 -7.18 23.72 -12.82
CA LEU A 218 -8.49 23.85 -12.18
C LEU A 218 -8.41 24.28 -10.70
N GLN A 219 -7.35 23.85 -10.00
CA GLN A 219 -7.17 24.15 -8.57
C GLN A 219 -6.40 25.46 -8.33
N LEU A 220 -5.43 25.80 -9.12
CA LEU A 220 -4.47 26.88 -8.88
C LEU A 220 -4.47 27.98 -9.95
N GLY A 221 -5.07 27.78 -11.11
CA GLY A 221 -5.08 28.74 -12.22
C GLY A 221 -5.62 30.12 -11.86
N HIS A 222 -6.61 30.18 -10.94
CA HIS A 222 -7.16 31.44 -10.45
C HIS A 222 -6.11 32.35 -9.79
N ASN A 223 -5.05 31.80 -9.19
CA ASN A 223 -3.96 32.56 -8.61
C ASN A 223 -3.08 33.25 -9.67
N ALA A 224 -3.13 32.78 -10.92
CA ALA A 224 -2.45 33.37 -12.07
C ALA A 224 -3.40 34.24 -12.94
N GLY A 225 -4.58 34.61 -12.43
CA GLY A 225 -5.54 35.47 -13.14
C GLY A 225 -6.47 34.72 -14.10
N HIS A 226 -6.46 33.40 -14.13
CA HIS A 226 -7.44 32.60 -14.86
C HIS A 226 -8.78 32.48 -14.10
N PRO A 227 -9.84 32.00 -14.75
CA PRO A 227 -11.11 31.75 -14.07
C PRO A 227 -10.98 30.82 -12.89
N ASP A 228 -11.78 31.03 -11.85
CA ASP A 228 -11.82 30.13 -10.68
C ASP A 228 -12.77 28.97 -10.95
N TYR A 229 -12.19 27.80 -11.22
CA TYR A 229 -12.92 26.57 -11.51
C TYR A 229 -13.08 25.62 -10.32
N ARG A 230 -12.70 26.01 -9.10
CA ARG A 230 -12.75 25.13 -7.94
C ARG A 230 -14.16 24.62 -7.63
N THR A 231 -15.16 25.51 -7.60
CA THR A 231 -16.57 25.13 -7.37
C THR A 231 -17.11 24.26 -8.52
N ALA A 232 -16.81 24.61 -9.77
CA ALA A 232 -17.21 23.79 -10.92
C ALA A 232 -16.59 22.39 -10.85
N THR A 233 -15.31 22.30 -10.49
CA THR A 233 -14.60 21.03 -10.28
C THR A 233 -15.26 20.19 -9.20
N GLU A 234 -15.59 20.77 -8.04
CA GLU A 234 -16.24 20.05 -6.95
C GLU A 234 -17.62 19.50 -7.38
N ASN A 235 -18.44 20.30 -8.04
CA ASN A 235 -19.75 19.88 -8.52
C ASN A 235 -19.63 18.76 -9.57
N TYR A 236 -18.70 18.90 -10.51
CA TYR A 236 -18.39 17.84 -11.49
C TYR A 236 -17.94 16.52 -10.81
N LEU A 237 -17.06 16.60 -9.81
CA LEU A 237 -16.59 15.40 -9.11
C LEU A 237 -17.73 14.69 -8.38
N ARG A 238 -18.68 15.42 -7.80
CA ARG A 238 -19.89 14.86 -7.18
C ARG A 238 -20.79 14.18 -8.21
N ALA A 239 -21.00 14.80 -9.36
CA ALA A 239 -21.78 14.23 -10.45
C ALA A 239 -21.13 12.95 -11.01
N ALA A 240 -19.83 13.00 -11.24
CA ALA A 240 -19.06 11.83 -11.68
C ALA A 240 -19.11 10.68 -10.66
N ALA A 241 -19.06 10.99 -9.36
CA ALA A 241 -19.25 9.99 -8.30
C ALA A 241 -20.67 9.42 -8.26
N ALA A 242 -21.67 10.17 -8.69
CA ALA A 242 -23.05 9.70 -8.85
C ALA A 242 -23.26 8.86 -10.12
N GLY A 243 -22.27 8.78 -11.00
CA GLY A 243 -22.29 7.97 -12.23
C GLY A 243 -22.71 8.71 -13.48
N ASP A 244 -22.74 10.06 -13.46
CA ASP A 244 -23.06 10.87 -14.63
C ASP A 244 -22.01 10.68 -15.73
N GLU A 245 -22.43 10.87 -17.00
CA GLU A 245 -21.54 10.71 -18.17
C GLU A 245 -20.42 11.79 -18.12
N PRO A 246 -19.13 11.40 -18.15
CA PRO A 246 -18.04 12.28 -17.81
C PRO A 246 -17.90 13.55 -18.68
N VAL A 247 -18.08 13.41 -20.00
CA VAL A 247 -17.86 14.51 -20.96
C VAL A 247 -19.02 15.51 -20.90
N THR A 248 -20.25 15.00 -20.85
CA THR A 248 -21.46 15.82 -20.75
C THR A 248 -21.48 16.61 -19.44
N SER A 249 -21.27 15.93 -18.32
CA SER A 249 -21.23 16.55 -17.00
C SER A 249 -20.13 17.60 -16.89
N PHE A 250 -18.95 17.34 -17.46
CA PHE A 250 -17.88 18.33 -17.46
C PHE A 250 -18.31 19.61 -18.17
N THR A 251 -18.92 19.52 -19.36
CA THR A 251 -19.42 20.67 -20.11
C THR A 251 -20.51 21.44 -19.35
N GLU A 252 -21.40 20.69 -18.70
CA GLU A 252 -22.51 21.27 -17.92
C GLU A 252 -22.02 22.08 -16.71
N TYR A 253 -21.19 21.46 -15.86
CA TYR A 253 -20.75 22.11 -14.61
C TYR A 253 -19.74 23.23 -14.81
N PHE A 254 -18.94 23.18 -15.88
CA PHE A 254 -18.02 24.26 -16.21
C PHE A 254 -18.65 25.37 -17.02
N ASP A 255 -19.90 25.20 -17.50
CA ASP A 255 -20.66 26.17 -18.31
C ASP A 255 -19.85 26.74 -19.47
N LYS A 256 -19.04 25.87 -20.09
CA LYS A 256 -18.13 26.26 -21.17
C LYS A 256 -17.74 25.02 -22.02
N PRO A 257 -17.58 25.21 -23.36
CA PRO A 257 -17.07 24.14 -24.20
C PRO A 257 -15.71 23.63 -23.73
N ILE A 258 -15.52 22.32 -23.71
CA ILE A 258 -14.26 21.67 -23.31
C ILE A 258 -13.06 22.22 -24.08
N ALA A 259 -13.24 22.48 -25.40
CA ALA A 259 -12.20 23.05 -26.26
C ALA A 259 -11.72 24.43 -25.79
N ASP A 260 -12.56 25.21 -25.14
CA ASP A 260 -12.20 26.52 -24.60
C ASP A 260 -11.36 26.36 -23.34
N ILE A 261 -11.78 25.49 -22.41
CA ILE A 261 -11.03 25.16 -21.20
C ILE A 261 -9.68 24.53 -21.57
N GLN A 262 -9.65 23.68 -22.60
CA GLN A 262 -8.42 23.11 -23.14
C GLN A 262 -7.44 24.18 -23.63
N ARG A 263 -7.92 25.21 -24.34
CA ARG A 263 -7.07 26.32 -24.80
C ARG A 263 -6.57 27.17 -23.62
N GLU A 264 -7.40 27.42 -22.63
CA GLU A 264 -7.01 28.13 -21.41
C GLU A 264 -5.94 27.35 -20.65
N MET A 265 -6.13 26.06 -20.45
CA MET A 265 -5.16 25.17 -19.80
C MET A 265 -3.80 25.14 -20.53
N LEU A 266 -3.80 25.07 -21.87
CA LEU A 266 -2.58 25.11 -22.66
C LEU A 266 -1.92 26.50 -22.67
N SER A 267 -2.69 27.57 -22.53
CA SER A 267 -2.15 28.93 -22.31
C SER A 267 -1.48 29.02 -20.94
N TYR A 268 -2.16 28.56 -19.91
CA TYR A 268 -1.65 28.51 -18.55
C TYR A 268 -0.32 27.73 -18.44
N MET A 269 -0.19 26.60 -19.16
CA MET A 269 1.06 25.83 -19.17
C MET A 269 2.26 26.61 -19.73
N ARG A 270 2.05 27.59 -20.61
CA ARG A 270 3.11 28.42 -21.21
C ARG A 270 3.49 29.60 -20.36
N ASP A 271 2.62 29.99 -19.45
CA ASP A 271 2.86 31.03 -18.47
C ASP A 271 3.63 30.44 -17.27
N ASP A 272 4.02 31.28 -16.30
CA ASP A 272 4.62 30.79 -15.07
C ASP A 272 3.61 29.99 -14.26
N ILE A 273 3.89 28.69 -14.10
CA ILE A 273 3.06 27.80 -13.28
C ILE A 273 3.07 28.27 -11.84
N HIS A 274 1.91 28.63 -11.34
CA HIS A 274 1.75 29.24 -10.03
C HIS A 274 1.87 28.19 -8.91
N ARG A 275 2.69 28.51 -7.89
CA ARG A 275 2.82 27.66 -6.68
C ARG A 275 2.03 28.29 -5.54
N TYR A 276 1.37 27.47 -4.77
CA TYR A 276 0.66 27.88 -3.58
C TYR A 276 1.49 27.64 -2.34
N SER A 277 1.66 28.66 -1.49
CA SER A 277 2.44 28.57 -0.25
C SER A 277 1.53 28.33 0.94
N LEU A 278 1.82 27.31 1.71
CA LEU A 278 1.17 26.99 2.97
C LEU A 278 2.15 27.17 4.12
N ASP A 279 1.70 27.78 5.22
CA ASP A 279 2.47 27.89 6.46
C ASP A 279 2.34 26.61 7.26
N ILE A 280 3.18 25.63 6.93
CA ILE A 280 3.25 24.33 7.60
C ILE A 280 4.64 24.19 8.23
N PRO A 281 4.77 24.36 9.55
CA PRO A 281 6.05 24.25 10.24
C PRO A 281 6.59 22.82 10.21
N GLU A 282 7.89 22.70 10.45
CA GLU A 282 8.54 21.38 10.59
C GLU A 282 7.87 20.55 11.70
N TYR A 283 7.84 19.24 11.50
CA TYR A 283 7.35 18.31 12.52
C TYR A 283 8.40 18.17 13.63
N SER A 284 8.06 18.61 14.84
CA SER A 284 8.98 18.73 15.96
C SER A 284 8.86 17.63 17.02
N TYR A 285 7.93 16.68 16.84
CA TYR A 285 7.71 15.61 17.82
C TYR A 285 8.83 14.57 17.80
N SER A 286 9.01 13.94 18.96
CA SER A 286 9.90 12.79 19.08
C SER A 286 9.37 11.62 18.27
N ILE A 287 10.28 10.91 17.59
CA ILE A 287 9.99 9.70 16.86
C ILE A 287 10.58 8.53 17.64
N PRO A 288 9.78 7.82 18.45
CA PRO A 288 10.22 6.64 19.17
C PRO A 288 10.77 5.59 18.18
N ARG A 289 11.87 4.97 18.56
CA ARG A 289 12.40 3.84 17.81
C ARG A 289 12.65 2.64 18.71
N ARG A 290 12.54 1.46 18.14
CA ARG A 290 12.84 0.18 18.77
C ARG A 290 13.68 -0.67 17.82
N ALA A 291 14.76 -1.23 18.32
CA ALA A 291 15.51 -2.22 17.55
C ALA A 291 14.64 -3.49 17.36
N LEU A 292 14.64 -4.03 16.16
CA LEU A 292 14.05 -5.32 15.88
C LEU A 292 15.09 -6.41 16.10
N ASN A 293 14.76 -7.43 16.87
CA ASN A 293 15.61 -8.61 16.89
C ASN A 293 15.55 -9.34 15.53
N LYS A 294 16.45 -10.27 15.32
CA LYS A 294 16.57 -10.98 14.04
C LYS A 294 15.26 -11.69 13.66
N ASN A 295 14.63 -12.35 14.62
CA ASN A 295 13.41 -13.13 14.36
C ASN A 295 12.21 -12.23 14.02
N GLU A 296 12.01 -11.14 14.77
CA GLU A 296 10.97 -10.14 14.46
C GLU A 296 11.12 -9.60 13.03
N ARG A 297 12.34 -9.22 12.67
CA ARG A 297 12.62 -8.72 11.31
C ARG A 297 12.29 -9.76 10.24
N LEU A 298 12.79 -10.99 10.41
CA LEU A 298 12.58 -12.05 9.43
C LEU A 298 11.10 -12.41 9.29
N PHE A 299 10.37 -12.45 10.40
CA PHE A 299 8.93 -12.66 10.42
C PHE A 299 8.17 -11.53 9.69
N LEU A 300 8.49 -10.27 9.98
CA LEU A 300 7.89 -9.14 9.30
C LEU A 300 8.12 -9.19 7.78
N LEU A 301 9.35 -9.47 7.34
CA LEU A 301 9.67 -9.59 5.92
C LEU A 301 8.99 -10.80 5.28
N ALA A 302 8.87 -11.92 5.99
CA ALA A 302 8.17 -13.11 5.52
C ALA A 302 6.68 -12.83 5.29
N ASN A 303 6.01 -12.15 6.23
CA ASN A 303 4.61 -11.78 6.08
C ASN A 303 4.40 -10.84 4.89
N GLN A 304 5.28 -9.86 4.69
CA GLN A 304 5.19 -9.01 3.52
C GLN A 304 5.41 -9.78 2.21
N ALA A 305 6.31 -10.76 2.21
CA ALA A 305 6.51 -11.63 1.05
C ALA A 305 5.26 -12.48 0.75
N LEU A 306 4.57 -12.97 1.79
CA LEU A 306 3.29 -13.69 1.64
C LEU A 306 2.18 -12.79 1.08
N ASP A 307 2.05 -11.58 1.58
CA ASP A 307 1.08 -10.60 1.07
C ASP A 307 1.29 -10.30 -0.42
N LEU A 308 2.54 -10.37 -0.88
CA LEU A 308 2.93 -10.22 -2.29
C LEU A 308 2.92 -11.56 -3.06
N GLN A 309 2.38 -12.64 -2.49
CA GLN A 309 2.29 -13.98 -3.10
C GLN A 309 3.67 -14.60 -3.42
N LYS A 310 4.71 -14.23 -2.65
CA LYS A 310 6.09 -14.73 -2.81
C LYS A 310 6.44 -15.77 -1.74
N SER A 311 5.72 -16.89 -1.73
CA SER A 311 5.82 -17.93 -0.68
C SER A 311 7.24 -18.52 -0.54
N LEU A 312 8.00 -18.64 -1.63
CA LEU A 312 9.40 -19.10 -1.57
C LEU A 312 10.30 -18.10 -0.83
N LEU A 313 10.10 -16.79 -1.06
CA LEU A 313 10.85 -15.75 -0.36
C LEU A 313 10.47 -15.72 1.12
N ALA A 314 9.19 -15.85 1.44
CA ALA A 314 8.70 -15.95 2.81
C ALA A 314 9.33 -17.14 3.55
N MET A 315 9.31 -18.33 2.95
CA MET A 315 9.93 -19.53 3.53
C MET A 315 11.43 -19.34 3.78
N ASN A 316 12.14 -18.69 2.85
CA ASN A 316 13.57 -18.42 3.01
C ASN A 316 13.86 -17.52 4.24
N TYR A 317 13.03 -16.51 4.51
CA TYR A 317 13.17 -15.68 5.71
C TYR A 317 12.86 -16.48 6.99
N LEU A 318 11.80 -17.29 6.98
CA LEU A 318 11.38 -18.06 8.14
C LEU A 318 12.41 -19.13 8.53
N GLN A 319 13.00 -19.81 7.54
CA GLN A 319 14.08 -20.80 7.77
C GLN A 319 15.33 -20.17 8.41
N GLN A 320 15.70 -18.94 8.00
CA GLN A 320 16.81 -18.24 8.64
C GLN A 320 16.53 -17.85 10.09
N SER A 321 15.26 -17.69 10.47
CA SER A 321 14.82 -17.47 11.84
C SER A 321 14.94 -18.75 12.69
N GLU A 322 14.52 -19.89 12.13
CA GLU A 322 14.49 -21.20 12.81
C GLU A 322 15.89 -21.64 13.28
N GLU A 323 16.93 -21.39 12.47
CA GLU A 323 18.30 -21.79 12.79
C GLU A 323 18.85 -21.18 14.10
N GLN A 324 18.23 -20.13 14.64
CA GLN A 324 18.79 -19.34 15.75
C GLN A 324 17.95 -19.30 17.02
N ASP A 325 16.64 -19.60 16.94
CA ASP A 325 15.76 -19.51 18.09
C ASP A 325 14.52 -20.42 17.88
N LEU A 326 14.65 -21.63 18.40
CA LEU A 326 13.60 -22.65 18.36
C LEU A 326 12.48 -22.24 19.32
N GLY A 327 11.49 -21.50 18.88
CA GLY A 327 10.35 -21.27 19.76
C GLY A 327 9.53 -20.02 19.52
N TRP A 328 9.59 -19.43 18.34
CA TRP A 328 8.68 -18.34 18.04
C TRP A 328 7.42 -18.86 17.31
N PRO A 329 6.27 -18.93 18.02
CA PRO A 329 5.04 -19.56 17.51
C PRO A 329 4.56 -18.99 16.18
N GLU A 330 4.76 -17.69 15.97
CA GLU A 330 4.39 -17.02 14.73
C GLU A 330 5.13 -17.57 13.52
N ASN A 331 6.41 -17.90 13.65
CA ASN A 331 7.20 -18.49 12.57
C ASN A 331 6.69 -19.87 12.19
N PHE A 332 6.52 -20.76 13.17
CA PHE A 332 6.04 -22.12 12.95
C PHE A 332 4.64 -22.14 12.34
N THR A 333 3.73 -21.32 12.83
CA THR A 333 2.38 -21.27 12.27
C THR A 333 2.38 -20.69 10.86
N THR A 334 3.24 -19.73 10.55
CA THR A 334 3.39 -19.19 9.19
C THR A 334 4.00 -20.22 8.24
N MET A 335 5.03 -20.96 8.66
CA MET A 335 5.60 -22.06 7.88
C MET A 335 4.57 -23.17 7.63
N ALA A 336 3.77 -23.50 8.64
CA ALA A 336 2.70 -24.48 8.52
C ALA A 336 1.67 -24.07 7.46
N ILE A 337 1.31 -22.79 7.37
CA ILE A 337 0.42 -22.26 6.32
C ILE A 337 1.05 -22.45 4.94
N ILE A 338 2.32 -22.08 4.76
CA ILE A 338 3.00 -22.19 3.46
C ILE A 338 3.05 -23.65 3.00
N GLU A 339 3.30 -24.59 3.91
CA GLU A 339 3.30 -26.02 3.59
C GLU A 339 1.88 -26.56 3.33
N ALA A 340 0.88 -26.08 4.07
CA ALA A 340 -0.52 -26.43 3.83
C ALA A 340 -1.02 -25.94 2.46
N GLU A 341 -0.61 -24.76 2.01
CA GLU A 341 -0.89 -24.23 0.66
C GLU A 341 -0.33 -25.12 -0.46
N LYS A 342 0.76 -25.83 -0.19
CA LYS A 342 1.34 -26.83 -1.10
C LYS A 342 0.70 -28.22 -0.96
N GLY A 343 -0.23 -28.40 -0.03
CA GLY A 343 -0.84 -29.70 0.29
C GLY A 343 -0.05 -30.57 1.28
N ASN A 344 1.03 -30.06 1.85
CA ASN A 344 1.92 -30.79 2.78
C ASN A 344 1.40 -30.69 4.23
N PHE A 345 0.17 -31.10 4.49
CA PHE A 345 -0.47 -30.97 5.81
C PHE A 345 0.27 -31.71 6.93
N LYS A 346 0.84 -32.90 6.67
CA LYS A 346 1.61 -33.63 7.70
C LYS A 346 2.83 -32.84 8.20
N PHE A 347 3.47 -32.11 7.32
CA PHE A 347 4.62 -31.27 7.70
C PHE A 347 4.17 -30.06 8.51
N GLY A 348 3.08 -29.41 8.08
CA GLY A 348 2.45 -28.33 8.84
C GLY A 348 2.00 -28.77 10.24
N GLU A 349 1.37 -29.97 10.36
CA GLU A 349 0.96 -30.52 11.64
C GLU A 349 2.12 -30.73 12.62
N LYS A 350 3.26 -31.24 12.13
CA LYS A 350 4.48 -31.37 12.96
C LYS A 350 4.94 -30.01 13.50
N MET A 351 4.95 -28.98 12.67
CA MET A 351 5.31 -27.62 13.11
C MET A 351 4.34 -27.07 14.17
N LEU A 352 3.05 -27.38 14.05
CA LEU A 352 2.02 -26.94 15.02
C LEU A 352 2.12 -27.68 16.35
N GLN A 353 2.64 -28.90 16.39
CA GLN A 353 2.91 -29.63 17.64
C GLN A 353 3.95 -28.87 18.48
N ASP A 354 4.98 -28.32 17.83
CA ASP A 354 5.99 -27.51 18.51
C ASP A 354 5.41 -26.23 19.12
N VAL A 355 4.40 -25.63 18.49
CA VAL A 355 3.69 -24.42 19.02
C VAL A 355 2.90 -24.72 20.31
N GLY A 356 2.31 -25.91 20.43
CA GLY A 356 1.50 -26.31 21.60
C GLY A 356 2.31 -26.32 22.90
N GLU A 357 3.62 -26.49 22.84
CA GLU A 357 4.52 -26.52 23.99
C GLU A 357 4.81 -25.11 24.54
N TYR A 358 4.69 -24.05 23.73
CA TYR A 358 5.03 -22.68 24.12
C TYR A 358 3.85 -21.84 24.64
N GLY A 359 2.62 -22.32 24.54
CA GLY A 359 1.44 -21.84 25.29
C GLY A 359 0.95 -20.40 25.01
N LEU A 360 1.57 -19.67 24.08
CA LEU A 360 1.22 -18.27 23.79
C LEU A 360 0.47 -18.15 22.46
N VAL A 361 -0.82 -17.90 22.55
CA VAL A 361 -1.65 -17.64 21.37
C VAL A 361 -1.86 -16.15 21.21
N SER A 362 -0.96 -15.49 20.47
CA SER A 362 -1.18 -14.11 20.00
C SER A 362 -2.29 -14.09 18.94
N HIS A 363 -2.85 -12.89 18.66
CA HIS A 363 -3.82 -12.76 17.54
C HIS A 363 -3.24 -13.21 16.20
N LEU A 364 -1.91 -13.04 15.98
CA LEU A 364 -1.19 -13.51 14.79
C LEU A 364 -1.18 -15.03 14.72
N THR A 365 -0.74 -15.67 15.81
CA THR A 365 -0.71 -17.13 15.90
C THR A 365 -2.10 -17.72 15.76
N ALA A 366 -3.11 -17.13 16.42
CA ALA A 366 -4.50 -17.58 16.33
C ALA A 366 -5.04 -17.49 14.89
N ALA A 367 -4.79 -16.37 14.19
CA ALA A 367 -5.21 -16.23 12.81
C ALA A 367 -4.52 -17.24 11.87
N ASN A 368 -3.25 -17.51 12.11
CA ASN A 368 -2.49 -18.53 11.36
C ASN A 368 -3.03 -19.94 11.60
N LEU A 369 -3.32 -20.30 12.85
CA LEU A 369 -3.93 -21.58 13.19
C LEU A 369 -5.29 -21.74 12.52
N ALA A 370 -6.16 -20.72 12.61
CA ALA A 370 -7.44 -20.71 11.92
C ALA A 370 -7.30 -20.94 10.42
N ARG A 371 -6.34 -20.25 9.78
CA ARG A 371 -6.05 -20.38 8.35
C ARG A 371 -5.55 -21.78 7.99
N TYR A 372 -4.70 -22.38 8.82
CA TYR A 372 -4.20 -23.74 8.60
C TYR A 372 -5.34 -24.75 8.55
N TYR A 373 -6.26 -24.73 9.54
CA TYR A 373 -7.41 -25.61 9.55
C TYR A 373 -8.40 -25.32 8.41
N LEU A 374 -8.57 -24.04 8.04
CA LEU A 374 -9.34 -23.68 6.86
C LEU A 374 -8.76 -24.28 5.58
N LEU A 375 -7.43 -24.27 5.39
CA LEU A 375 -6.79 -24.88 4.22
C LEU A 375 -7.00 -26.40 4.18
N ARG A 376 -7.01 -27.08 5.33
CA ARG A 376 -7.37 -28.50 5.43
C ARG A 376 -8.81 -28.74 5.00
N LEU A 377 -9.77 -27.94 5.50
CA LEU A 377 -11.18 -28.01 5.09
C LEU A 377 -11.34 -27.80 3.58
N GLN A 378 -10.67 -26.83 3.01
CA GLN A 378 -10.73 -26.55 1.57
C GLN A 378 -10.19 -27.72 0.73
N ALA A 379 -9.11 -28.36 1.17
CA ALA A 379 -8.58 -29.54 0.51
C ALA A 379 -9.52 -30.74 0.61
N LEU A 380 -10.16 -30.96 1.74
CA LEU A 380 -11.15 -32.01 1.95
C LEU A 380 -12.45 -31.76 1.18
N SER A 381 -12.89 -30.52 1.07
CA SER A 381 -14.11 -30.14 0.33
C SER A 381 -14.01 -30.51 -1.16
N GLN A 382 -12.82 -30.47 -1.75
CA GLN A 382 -12.58 -30.94 -3.12
C GLN A 382 -12.87 -32.44 -3.30
N THR A 383 -12.75 -33.21 -2.24
CA THR A 383 -13.05 -34.66 -2.21
C THR A 383 -14.45 -34.99 -1.69
N ARG A 384 -15.30 -33.98 -1.50
CA ARG A 384 -16.65 -34.07 -0.88
C ARG A 384 -16.63 -34.68 0.53
N LYS A 385 -15.51 -34.54 1.24
CA LYS A 385 -15.40 -34.90 2.66
C LYS A 385 -15.46 -33.59 3.47
N TRP A 386 -16.11 -33.69 4.61
CA TRP A 386 -16.20 -32.63 5.60
C TRP A 386 -15.59 -33.15 6.90
N ASP A 387 -14.85 -32.31 7.60
CA ASP A 387 -14.25 -32.62 8.88
C ASP A 387 -14.73 -31.60 9.91
N GLU A 388 -15.57 -32.06 10.86
CA GLU A 388 -16.13 -31.19 11.89
C GLU A 388 -15.10 -30.73 12.91
N ASP A 389 -14.05 -31.52 13.15
CA ASP A 389 -12.97 -31.14 14.07
C ASP A 389 -12.13 -29.98 13.47
N ASP A 390 -11.76 -30.08 12.20
CA ASP A 390 -11.06 -29.01 11.51
C ASP A 390 -11.90 -27.72 11.45
N TYR A 391 -13.22 -27.86 11.21
CA TYR A 391 -14.13 -26.73 11.26
C TYR A 391 -14.15 -26.08 12.64
N ALA A 392 -14.36 -26.86 13.69
CA ALA A 392 -14.38 -26.38 15.07
C ALA A 392 -13.06 -25.68 15.47
N GLN A 393 -11.91 -26.20 15.04
CA GLN A 393 -10.63 -25.57 15.28
C GLN A 393 -10.48 -24.24 14.49
N ALA A 394 -10.84 -24.23 13.20
CA ALA A 394 -10.79 -23.03 12.38
C ALA A 394 -11.66 -21.90 12.95
N GLU A 395 -12.88 -22.23 13.36
CA GLU A 395 -13.81 -21.29 13.99
C GLU A 395 -13.29 -20.79 15.35
N LYS A 396 -12.84 -21.70 16.23
CA LYS A 396 -12.30 -21.39 17.55
C LYS A 396 -11.13 -20.40 17.46
N TYR A 397 -10.15 -20.73 16.66
CA TYR A 397 -8.95 -19.88 16.52
C TYR A 397 -9.26 -18.60 15.77
N GLY A 398 -10.17 -18.60 14.81
CA GLY A 398 -10.64 -17.39 14.14
C GLY A 398 -11.32 -16.42 15.10
N LYS A 399 -12.21 -16.90 15.96
CA LYS A 399 -12.86 -16.08 17.03
C LYS A 399 -11.81 -15.53 17.99
N LEU A 400 -10.84 -16.34 18.40
CA LEU A 400 -9.75 -15.90 19.29
C LEU A 400 -8.89 -14.80 18.62
N ALA A 401 -8.59 -14.95 17.32
CA ALA A 401 -7.83 -13.95 16.58
C ALA A 401 -8.56 -12.60 16.53
N VAL A 402 -9.85 -12.61 16.25
CA VAL A 402 -10.71 -11.39 16.23
C VAL A 402 -10.81 -10.75 17.61
N GLN A 403 -10.98 -11.56 18.66
CA GLN A 403 -11.07 -11.06 20.04
C GLN A 403 -9.75 -10.43 20.52
N ALA A 404 -8.63 -11.08 20.22
CA ALA A 404 -7.31 -10.61 20.64
C ALA A 404 -6.74 -9.47 19.77
N GLY A 405 -7.21 -9.33 18.53
CA GLY A 405 -6.81 -8.30 17.58
C GLY A 405 -7.99 -7.78 16.75
N PRO A 406 -8.86 -6.91 17.33
CA PRO A 406 -10.07 -6.44 16.63
C PRO A 406 -9.79 -5.71 15.30
N ASN A 407 -8.62 -5.11 15.16
CA ASN A 407 -8.21 -4.43 13.92
C ASN A 407 -7.41 -5.33 12.96
N TYR A 408 -7.24 -6.63 13.30
CA TYR A 408 -6.46 -7.58 12.51
C TYR A 408 -7.33 -8.36 11.53
N LEU A 409 -7.48 -7.86 10.32
CA LEU A 409 -8.41 -8.39 9.30
C LEU A 409 -8.19 -9.85 8.88
N PRO A 410 -6.97 -10.44 8.90
CA PRO A 410 -6.80 -11.85 8.55
C PRO A 410 -7.65 -12.82 9.39
N GLY A 411 -7.92 -12.50 10.67
CA GLY A 411 -8.83 -13.29 11.51
C GLY A 411 -10.27 -13.29 10.98
N TYR A 412 -10.79 -12.11 10.67
CA TYR A 412 -12.13 -11.95 10.08
C TYR A 412 -12.25 -12.64 8.72
N ARG A 413 -11.24 -12.45 7.86
CA ARG A 413 -11.21 -13.12 6.55
C ARG A 413 -11.29 -14.64 6.67
N THR A 414 -10.57 -15.21 7.62
CA THR A 414 -10.60 -16.66 7.83
C THR A 414 -11.97 -17.13 8.31
N LEU A 415 -12.57 -16.48 9.31
CA LEU A 415 -13.93 -16.80 9.79
C LEU A 415 -14.97 -16.66 8.67
N TRP A 416 -14.89 -15.61 7.87
CA TRP A 416 -15.77 -15.43 6.73
C TRP A 416 -15.76 -16.65 5.80
N VAL A 417 -14.58 -17.12 5.40
CA VAL A 417 -14.46 -18.28 4.49
C VAL A 417 -14.91 -19.56 5.18
N VAL A 418 -14.66 -19.73 6.47
CA VAL A 418 -15.12 -20.88 7.28
C VAL A 418 -16.64 -20.95 7.26
N TYR A 419 -17.34 -19.84 7.55
CA TYR A 419 -18.80 -19.78 7.52
C TYR A 419 -19.39 -19.99 6.12
N GLN A 420 -18.73 -19.47 5.07
CA GLN A 420 -19.11 -19.74 3.68
C GLN A 420 -19.05 -21.23 3.34
N LEU A 421 -17.98 -21.91 3.73
CA LEU A 421 -17.82 -23.36 3.48
C LEU A 421 -18.89 -24.19 4.17
N LYS A 422 -19.35 -23.75 5.34
CA LYS A 422 -20.45 -24.40 6.07
C LYS A 422 -21.82 -24.03 5.55
N GLY A 423 -21.94 -23.05 4.68
CA GLY A 423 -23.22 -22.55 4.17
C GLY A 423 -23.94 -21.57 5.11
N GLU A 424 -23.24 -21.05 6.12
CA GLU A 424 -23.74 -20.07 7.08
C GLU A 424 -23.61 -18.65 6.52
N SER A 425 -24.41 -18.32 5.49
CA SER A 425 -24.29 -17.07 4.75
C SER A 425 -24.50 -15.83 5.60
N GLU A 426 -25.40 -15.87 6.58
CA GLU A 426 -25.66 -14.75 7.49
C GLU A 426 -24.46 -14.50 8.41
N SER A 427 -23.91 -15.54 9.04
CA SER A 427 -22.72 -15.44 9.89
C SER A 427 -21.52 -14.93 9.08
N ALA A 428 -21.37 -15.39 7.83
CA ALA A 428 -20.33 -14.92 6.92
C ALA A 428 -20.47 -13.43 6.63
N LEU A 429 -21.67 -12.93 6.33
CA LEU A 429 -21.88 -11.51 6.08
C LEU A 429 -21.65 -10.66 7.34
N GLN A 430 -22.17 -11.10 8.48
CA GLN A 430 -22.04 -10.37 9.74
C GLN A 430 -20.56 -10.20 10.16
N ILE A 431 -19.75 -11.24 10.03
CA ILE A 431 -18.31 -11.11 10.37
C ILE A 431 -17.56 -10.13 9.46
N MET A 432 -17.93 -10.08 8.17
CA MET A 432 -17.36 -9.12 7.23
C MET A 432 -17.82 -7.69 7.51
N LEU A 433 -19.08 -7.48 7.84
CA LEU A 433 -19.61 -6.17 8.23
C LEU A 433 -18.99 -5.69 9.56
N SER A 434 -18.72 -6.59 10.50
CA SER A 434 -18.00 -6.26 11.74
C SER A 434 -16.56 -5.79 11.42
N ALA A 435 -15.88 -6.45 10.50
CA ALA A 435 -14.57 -6.00 10.02
C ALA A 435 -14.64 -4.62 9.32
N HIS A 436 -15.67 -4.42 8.48
CA HIS A 436 -15.89 -3.17 7.77
C HIS A 436 -16.18 -2.00 8.73
N HIS A 437 -16.87 -2.25 9.83
CA HIS A 437 -17.05 -1.22 10.87
C HIS A 437 -15.72 -0.75 11.47
N GLN A 438 -14.73 -1.63 11.59
CA GLN A 438 -13.40 -1.27 12.08
C GLN A 438 -12.56 -0.55 11.01
N GLN A 439 -12.67 -0.96 9.75
CA GLN A 439 -11.87 -0.45 8.64
C GLN A 439 -12.75 -0.25 7.38
N PRO A 440 -13.60 0.79 7.35
CA PRO A 440 -14.58 0.98 6.27
C PRO A 440 -13.95 1.24 4.91
N ASN A 441 -12.74 1.81 4.90
CA ASN A 441 -12.05 2.22 3.68
C ASN A 441 -11.05 1.16 3.16
N HIS A 442 -11.01 -0.02 3.78
CA HIS A 442 -10.11 -1.10 3.36
C HIS A 442 -10.57 -1.73 2.04
N LEU A 443 -9.79 -1.54 0.97
CA LEU A 443 -10.15 -1.93 -0.41
C LEU A 443 -10.51 -3.42 -0.55
N ASN A 444 -9.66 -4.32 -0.03
CA ASN A 444 -9.90 -5.76 -0.17
C ASN A 444 -11.16 -6.21 0.59
N LEU A 445 -11.49 -5.53 1.68
CA LEU A 445 -12.69 -5.79 2.47
C LEU A 445 -13.94 -5.33 1.72
N ASN A 446 -13.92 -4.12 1.15
CA ASN A 446 -14.99 -3.63 0.29
C ASN A 446 -15.18 -4.57 -0.92
N ALA A 447 -14.09 -5.02 -1.55
CA ALA A 447 -14.18 -5.99 -2.65
C ALA A 447 -14.80 -7.31 -2.21
N ALA A 448 -14.40 -7.86 -1.06
CA ALA A 448 -14.96 -9.10 -0.55
C ALA A 448 -16.46 -8.99 -0.24
N ILE A 449 -16.88 -7.92 0.42
CA ILE A 449 -18.30 -7.68 0.73
C ILE A 449 -19.12 -7.48 -0.55
N GLY A 450 -18.66 -6.60 -1.45
CA GLY A 450 -19.36 -6.29 -2.69
C GLY A 450 -19.54 -7.51 -3.59
N PHE A 451 -18.49 -8.31 -3.76
CA PHE A 451 -18.59 -9.56 -4.54
C PHE A 451 -19.47 -10.61 -3.86
N TYR A 452 -19.44 -10.68 -2.54
CA TYR A 452 -20.28 -11.64 -1.80
C TYR A 452 -21.76 -11.27 -1.86
N LEU A 453 -22.10 -10.00 -1.63
CA LEU A 453 -23.48 -9.51 -1.78
C LEU A 453 -24.01 -9.70 -3.21
N ALA A 454 -23.19 -9.42 -4.22
CA ALA A 454 -23.57 -9.68 -5.61
C ALA A 454 -23.80 -11.19 -5.89
N HIS A 455 -23.01 -12.07 -5.26
CA HIS A 455 -23.19 -13.52 -5.35
C HIS A 455 -24.50 -13.97 -4.69
N LEU A 456 -24.89 -13.35 -3.59
CA LEU A 456 -26.17 -13.62 -2.91
C LEU A 456 -27.38 -13.04 -3.65
N GLY A 457 -27.19 -12.27 -4.72
CA GLY A 457 -28.25 -11.59 -5.46
C GLY A 457 -28.66 -10.22 -4.88
N GLU A 458 -27.94 -9.74 -3.87
CA GLU A 458 -28.18 -8.48 -3.17
C GLU A 458 -27.52 -7.29 -3.92
N ALA A 459 -27.88 -7.11 -5.19
CA ALA A 459 -27.20 -6.16 -6.10
C ALA A 459 -27.27 -4.70 -5.59
N ALA A 460 -28.39 -4.28 -4.99
CA ALA A 460 -28.55 -2.93 -4.45
C ALA A 460 -27.59 -2.66 -3.29
N GLN A 461 -27.41 -3.64 -2.39
CA GLN A 461 -26.49 -3.53 -1.27
C GLN A 461 -25.03 -3.65 -1.71
N ALA A 462 -24.75 -4.43 -2.76
CA ALA A 462 -23.42 -4.61 -3.32
C ALA A 462 -22.85 -3.34 -3.97
N ARG A 463 -23.73 -2.47 -4.50
CA ARG A 463 -23.41 -1.33 -5.35
C ARG A 463 -22.34 -0.43 -4.72
N GLU A 464 -22.56 0.10 -3.55
CA GLU A 464 -21.65 1.03 -2.87
C GLU A 464 -20.25 0.43 -2.71
N TYR A 465 -20.13 -0.83 -2.31
CA TYR A 465 -18.86 -1.52 -2.16
C TYR A 465 -18.15 -1.71 -3.50
N LEU A 466 -18.88 -2.08 -4.55
CA LEU A 466 -18.32 -2.30 -5.88
C LEU A 466 -17.88 -0.98 -6.52
N GLU A 467 -18.60 0.10 -6.34
CA GLU A 467 -18.23 1.44 -6.81
C GLU A 467 -16.90 1.90 -6.16
N ARG A 468 -16.74 1.69 -4.86
CA ARG A 468 -15.45 1.92 -4.17
C ARG A 468 -14.32 1.09 -4.77
N VAL A 469 -14.56 -0.18 -5.10
CA VAL A 469 -13.57 -1.03 -5.75
C VAL A 469 -13.16 -0.50 -7.12
N VAL A 470 -14.12 -0.06 -7.93
CA VAL A 470 -13.85 0.52 -9.25
C VAL A 470 -13.01 1.79 -9.13
N ALA A 471 -13.30 2.63 -8.15
CA ALA A 471 -12.61 3.91 -7.96
C ALA A 471 -11.21 3.75 -7.33
N TRP A 472 -11.09 2.90 -6.31
CA TRP A 472 -9.88 2.84 -5.48
C TRP A 472 -8.84 1.82 -5.93
N SER A 473 -9.24 0.82 -6.72
CA SER A 473 -8.32 -0.25 -7.09
C SER A 473 -7.37 0.17 -8.21
N HIS A 474 -6.07 -0.04 -8.02
CA HIS A 474 -5.07 0.02 -9.09
C HIS A 474 -5.02 -1.29 -9.91
N SER A 475 -5.65 -2.37 -9.43
CA SER A 475 -5.76 -3.64 -10.15
C SER A 475 -6.83 -3.55 -11.24
N GLN A 476 -6.40 -3.68 -12.51
CA GLN A 476 -7.30 -3.71 -13.66
C GLN A 476 -8.32 -4.85 -13.57
N ASP A 477 -7.86 -6.05 -13.18
CA ASP A 477 -8.72 -7.23 -13.08
C ASP A 477 -9.80 -7.04 -12.01
N LEU A 478 -9.43 -6.47 -10.87
CA LEU A 478 -10.36 -6.25 -9.77
C LEU A 478 -11.42 -5.21 -10.17
N ARG A 479 -11.00 -4.11 -10.81
CA ARG A 479 -11.93 -3.10 -11.34
C ARG A 479 -12.87 -3.67 -12.39
N ALA A 480 -12.33 -4.39 -13.39
CA ALA A 480 -13.14 -4.96 -14.47
C ALA A 480 -14.19 -5.95 -13.92
N ARG A 481 -13.84 -6.73 -12.90
CA ARG A 481 -14.78 -7.64 -12.23
C ARG A 481 -15.89 -6.88 -11.51
N ALA A 482 -15.55 -5.82 -10.77
CA ALA A 482 -16.52 -4.99 -10.07
C ALA A 482 -17.44 -4.25 -11.06
N GLN A 483 -16.89 -3.65 -12.10
CA GLN A 483 -17.65 -2.97 -13.15
C GLN A 483 -18.67 -3.92 -13.83
N LYS A 484 -18.24 -5.13 -14.18
CA LYS A 484 -19.13 -6.14 -14.78
C LYS A 484 -20.31 -6.55 -13.88
N LEU A 485 -20.13 -6.49 -12.55
CA LEU A 485 -21.22 -6.78 -11.62
C LEU A 485 -22.17 -5.60 -11.47
N LEU A 486 -21.65 -4.37 -11.48
CA LEU A 486 -22.47 -3.15 -11.49
C LEU A 486 -23.36 -3.07 -12.73
N GLU A 487 -22.84 -3.43 -13.91
CA GLU A 487 -23.58 -3.46 -15.19
C GLU A 487 -24.68 -4.54 -15.22
N ARG A 488 -24.52 -5.65 -14.48
CA ARG A 488 -25.52 -6.73 -14.40
C ARG A 488 -26.62 -6.47 -13.38
N GLY A 489 -26.40 -5.57 -12.43
CA GLY A 489 -27.36 -5.19 -11.39
C GLY A 489 -28.34 -4.09 -11.86
N HIS A 490 -28.25 -3.68 -13.11
CA HIS A 490 -29.21 -2.87 -13.84
C HIS A 490 -30.09 -3.76 -14.71
#